data_537672a61deb96a5b28ef7f85d4f39a2
#
_entry.id   537672a61deb96a5b28ef7f85d4f39a2
#
_cell.length_a   1.000
_cell.length_b   1.000
_cell.length_c   1.000
_cell.angle_alpha   90.00
_cell.angle_beta   90.00
_cell.angle_gamma   90.00
#
_symmetry.space_group_name_H-M   'P 1'
#
loop_
_entity.id
_entity.type
_entity.pdbx_description
1 polymer ?
#
loop_
_entity_poly.entity_id
_entity_poly.type
_entity_poly.pdbx_seq_one_letter_code
_entity_poly.pdbx_strand_id
1 'polypeptide(L)'
;MESGVYQLFNDYRHFFSEDNKYNCEVIFDIEAKLPEYPTDYDQNIWRLNRPAPLKELVDTYLCVDGKTIEESPLYDPTRPYENRDPRLLKSIVCIGYPYLGKTITKEDVATTGFGVKK
;
A
#
# COMPACT_ATOMS: atom_id res chain seq x y z
N MET A 1 -18.88 -1.51 -17.25
CA MET A 1 -18.87 -1.03 -18.65
C MET A 1 -17.45 -1.14 -19.16
N GLU A 2 -17.19 -2.06 -20.07
CA GLU A 2 -15.93 -2.09 -20.81
C GLU A 2 -16.02 -1.04 -21.90
N SER A 3 -15.25 0.02 -21.77
CA SER A 3 -15.22 1.11 -22.77
C SER A 3 -14.49 0.72 -24.07
N GLY A 4 -13.89 -0.47 -24.12
CA GLY A 4 -13.03 -0.92 -25.21
C GLY A 4 -11.67 -0.21 -25.32
N VAL A 5 -11.47 0.88 -24.56
CA VAL A 5 -10.22 1.68 -24.51
C VAL A 5 -9.51 1.47 -23.18
N TYR A 6 -10.25 1.40 -22.09
CA TYR A 6 -9.72 1.21 -20.74
C TYR A 6 -10.27 -0.06 -20.11
N GLN A 7 -9.43 -0.73 -19.31
CA GLN A 7 -9.80 -1.94 -18.57
C GLN A 7 -9.01 -2.00 -17.25
N LEU A 8 -9.52 -2.77 -16.27
CA LEU A 8 -8.81 -2.98 -15.01
C LEU A 8 -7.51 -3.73 -15.26
N PHE A 9 -6.44 -3.30 -14.60
CA PHE A 9 -5.16 -3.98 -14.62
C PHE A 9 -5.16 -5.15 -13.63
N ASN A 10 -4.67 -6.31 -14.05
CA ASN A 10 -4.85 -7.56 -13.31
C ASN A 10 -4.01 -7.66 -12.02
N ASP A 11 -2.88 -6.96 -11.95
CA ASP A 11 -1.99 -7.00 -10.77
C ASP A 11 -1.94 -5.64 -10.08
N TYR A 12 -2.68 -5.54 -8.97
CA TYR A 12 -2.74 -4.32 -8.16
C TYR A 12 -1.37 -3.78 -7.73
N ARG A 13 -0.40 -4.65 -7.44
CA ARG A 13 0.93 -4.21 -7.01
C ARG A 13 1.77 -3.73 -8.18
N HIS A 14 1.77 -4.48 -9.28
CA HIS A 14 2.52 -4.14 -10.48
C HIS A 14 1.96 -2.90 -11.18
N PHE A 15 0.66 -2.60 -10.98
CA PHE A 15 0.03 -1.37 -11.48
C PHE A 15 0.83 -0.10 -11.10
N PHE A 16 1.37 -0.04 -9.88
CA PHE A 16 2.11 1.11 -9.34
C PHE A 16 3.63 1.03 -9.54
N SER A 17 4.14 0.10 -10.34
CA SER A 17 5.57 -0.02 -10.62
C SER A 17 6.02 0.96 -11.71
N GLU A 18 7.31 1.36 -11.67
CA GLU A 18 7.88 2.33 -12.60
C GLU A 18 7.94 1.84 -14.05
N ASP A 19 7.99 0.53 -14.25
CA ASP A 19 8.03 -0.13 -15.56
C ASP A 19 6.65 -0.34 -16.19
N ASN A 20 5.58 0.00 -15.44
CA ASN A 20 4.20 -0.19 -15.89
C ASN A 20 3.46 1.13 -16.14
N LYS A 21 4.15 2.11 -16.67
CA LYS A 21 3.57 3.40 -17.09
C LYS A 21 2.63 3.22 -18.29
N TYR A 22 1.64 4.11 -18.40
CA TYR A 22 0.67 4.14 -19.51
C TYR A 22 -0.09 2.82 -19.72
N ASN A 23 -0.36 2.08 -18.64
CA ASN A 23 -1.13 0.85 -18.72
C ASN A 23 -2.61 1.10 -19.03
N CYS A 24 -3.36 0.01 -19.30
CA CYS A 24 -4.74 0.07 -19.76
C CYS A 24 -5.77 0.67 -18.77
N GLU A 25 -5.42 0.86 -17.50
CA GLU A 25 -6.28 1.47 -16.48
C GLU A 25 -6.02 2.96 -16.29
N VAL A 26 -4.85 3.47 -16.74
CA VAL A 26 -4.49 4.88 -16.60
C VAL A 26 -5.26 5.73 -17.60
N ILE A 27 -6.10 6.64 -17.10
CA ILE A 27 -6.83 7.63 -17.90
C ILE A 27 -6.01 8.92 -18.02
N PHE A 28 -5.36 9.32 -16.93
CA PHE A 28 -4.53 10.52 -16.85
C PHE A 28 -3.50 10.38 -15.73
N ASP A 29 -2.26 10.77 -15.99
CA ASP A 29 -1.21 10.85 -14.98
C ASP A 29 -0.38 12.13 -15.15
N ILE A 30 0.34 12.49 -14.09
CA ILE A 30 1.37 13.54 -14.10
C ILE A 30 2.69 12.89 -13.73
N GLU A 31 3.57 12.80 -14.70
CA GLU A 31 4.84 12.11 -14.55
C GLU A 31 5.89 13.03 -13.90
N ALA A 32 6.52 12.56 -12.83
CA ALA A 32 7.74 13.16 -12.29
C ALA A 32 8.96 12.54 -12.98
N LYS A 33 9.86 13.38 -13.49
CA LYS A 33 11.04 12.97 -14.26
C LYS A 33 12.29 13.73 -13.81
N LEU A 34 13.34 12.99 -13.48
CA LEU A 34 14.64 13.58 -13.20
C LEU A 34 15.38 13.89 -14.52
N PRO A 35 16.10 15.01 -14.60
CA PRO A 35 16.23 16.10 -13.61
C PRO A 35 15.19 17.21 -13.77
N GLU A 36 14.33 17.13 -14.79
CA GLU A 36 13.49 18.25 -15.23
C GLU A 36 12.33 18.53 -14.27
N TYR A 37 11.70 17.46 -13.76
CA TYR A 37 10.57 17.52 -12.83
C TYR A 37 10.79 16.57 -11.65
N PRO A 38 11.72 16.90 -10.73
CA PRO A 38 12.02 16.02 -9.60
C PRO A 38 10.88 15.98 -8.60
N THR A 39 10.74 14.83 -7.93
CA THR A 39 9.92 14.70 -6.72
C THR A 39 10.77 14.19 -5.58
N ASP A 40 10.51 14.66 -4.37
CA ASP A 40 11.12 14.18 -3.14
C ASP A 40 10.27 13.10 -2.45
N TYR A 41 9.25 12.60 -3.14
CA TYR A 41 8.27 11.65 -2.60
C TYR A 41 8.94 10.39 -2.02
N ASP A 42 9.88 9.80 -2.76
CA ASP A 42 10.63 8.62 -2.31
C ASP A 42 11.46 8.90 -1.04
N GLN A 43 12.09 10.08 -1.01
CA GLN A 43 12.86 10.50 0.14
C GLN A 43 11.97 10.73 1.38
N ASN A 44 10.79 11.32 1.19
CA ASN A 44 9.83 11.53 2.26
C ASN A 44 9.26 10.21 2.80
N ILE A 45 8.94 9.25 1.93
CA ILE A 45 8.46 7.93 2.36
C ILE A 45 9.55 7.15 3.08
N TRP A 46 10.76 7.06 2.47
CA TRP A 46 11.79 6.13 2.92
C TRP A 46 12.64 6.62 4.09
N ARG A 47 13.09 7.87 4.02
CA ARG A 47 14.02 8.41 5.01
C ARG A 47 13.30 9.04 6.20
N LEU A 48 12.12 9.58 5.98
CA LEU A 48 11.40 10.38 6.97
C LEU A 48 10.09 9.72 7.43
N ASN A 49 9.70 8.58 6.82
CA ASN A 49 8.41 7.92 7.03
C ASN A 49 7.24 8.94 7.00
N ARG A 50 7.27 9.84 6.03
CA ARG A 50 6.22 10.81 5.72
C ARG A 50 5.59 10.41 4.39
N PRO A 51 4.31 10.28 4.21
CA PRO A 51 3.22 10.20 5.19
C PRO A 51 3.19 8.84 5.88
N ALA A 52 2.97 8.84 7.19
CA ALA A 52 2.81 7.60 7.96
C ALA A 52 1.31 7.36 8.21
N PRO A 53 0.74 6.22 7.79
CA PRO A 53 -0.65 5.90 8.03
C PRO A 53 -0.94 5.77 9.52
N LEU A 54 -2.12 6.22 9.95
CA LEU A 54 -2.58 6.01 11.31
C LEU A 54 -3.21 4.61 11.46
N LYS A 55 -3.24 4.12 12.69
CA LYS A 55 -3.85 2.82 13.01
C LYS A 55 -5.32 2.76 12.58
N GLU A 56 -6.06 3.85 12.75
CA GLU A 56 -7.45 3.98 12.36
C GLU A 56 -7.65 3.68 10.87
N LEU A 57 -6.77 4.19 10.00
CA LEU A 57 -6.82 3.86 8.57
C LEU A 57 -6.56 2.37 8.32
N VAL A 58 -5.60 1.78 9.03
CA VAL A 58 -5.31 0.34 8.91
C VAL A 58 -6.50 -0.50 9.38
N ASP A 59 -7.17 -0.08 10.41
CA ASP A 59 -8.35 -0.77 10.97
C ASP A 59 -9.56 -0.72 10.02
N THR A 60 -9.68 0.29 9.14
CA THR A 60 -10.77 0.36 8.14
C THR A 60 -10.68 -0.69 7.03
N TYR A 61 -9.52 -1.31 6.81
CA TYR A 61 -9.46 -2.45 5.90
C TYR A 61 -10.32 -3.59 6.43
N LEU A 62 -11.16 -4.16 5.60
CA LEU A 62 -12.05 -5.27 5.99
C LEU A 62 -11.29 -6.59 6.11
N CYS A 63 -11.90 -7.58 6.73
CA CYS A 63 -11.45 -8.97 6.66
C CYS A 63 -11.83 -9.59 5.30
N VAL A 64 -11.25 -10.74 4.97
CA VAL A 64 -11.50 -11.44 3.71
C VAL A 64 -12.96 -11.87 3.52
N ASP A 65 -13.74 -11.92 4.60
CA ASP A 65 -15.18 -12.17 4.59
C ASP A 65 -16.03 -10.90 4.36
N GLY A 66 -15.39 -9.75 4.15
CA GLY A 66 -16.05 -8.46 3.90
C GLY A 66 -16.57 -7.76 5.17
N LYS A 67 -16.25 -8.26 6.36
CA LYS A 67 -16.65 -7.67 7.65
C LYS A 67 -15.55 -6.84 8.26
N THR A 68 -15.92 -5.98 9.20
CA THR A 68 -14.96 -5.20 10.01
C THR A 68 -14.19 -6.10 10.97
N ILE A 69 -13.10 -5.59 11.56
CA ILE A 69 -12.31 -6.32 12.56
C ILE A 69 -13.08 -6.63 13.83
N GLU A 70 -14.16 -5.90 14.10
CA GLU A 70 -15.03 -6.09 15.27
C GLU A 70 -16.07 -7.19 15.04
N GLU A 71 -16.49 -7.38 13.78
CA GLU A 71 -17.59 -8.28 13.41
C GLU A 71 -17.10 -9.63 12.86
N SER A 72 -15.87 -9.68 12.36
CA SER A 72 -15.34 -10.88 11.69
C SER A 72 -14.82 -11.89 12.68
N PRO A 73 -15.31 -13.14 12.66
CA PRO A 73 -14.76 -14.24 13.46
C PRO A 73 -13.36 -14.69 12.98
N LEU A 74 -12.92 -14.21 11.81
CA LEU A 74 -11.60 -14.53 11.23
C LEU A 74 -10.50 -13.59 11.74
N TYR A 75 -10.86 -12.53 12.43
CA TYR A 75 -9.88 -11.58 12.98
C TYR A 75 -9.22 -12.15 14.23
N ASP A 76 -7.89 -12.17 14.23
CA ASP A 76 -7.07 -12.57 15.37
C ASP A 76 -6.22 -11.38 15.85
N PRO A 77 -6.47 -10.84 17.07
CA PRO A 77 -5.69 -9.73 17.62
C PRO A 77 -4.19 -10.03 17.80
N THR A 78 -3.79 -11.31 17.87
CA THR A 78 -2.38 -11.71 17.95
C THR A 78 -1.68 -11.69 16.58
N ARG A 79 -2.48 -11.75 15.51
CA ARG A 79 -2.05 -11.70 14.10
C ARG A 79 -2.91 -10.71 13.31
N PRO A 80 -2.86 -9.42 13.64
CA PRO A 80 -3.86 -8.42 13.23
C PRO A 80 -3.88 -8.11 11.73
N TYR A 81 -2.92 -8.61 10.97
CA TYR A 81 -2.80 -8.38 9.52
C TYR A 81 -3.13 -9.62 8.69
N GLU A 82 -3.37 -10.77 9.34
CA GLU A 82 -3.84 -11.99 8.68
C GLU A 82 -5.37 -11.94 8.47
N ASN A 83 -5.85 -12.68 7.47
CA ASN A 83 -7.27 -12.72 7.09
C ASN A 83 -7.89 -11.34 6.79
N ARG A 84 -7.07 -10.36 6.41
CA ARG A 84 -7.48 -9.02 6.01
C ARG A 84 -7.50 -8.89 4.50
N ASP A 85 -8.16 -7.86 3.99
CA ASP A 85 -8.14 -7.50 2.58
C ASP A 85 -6.70 -7.53 2.04
N PRO A 86 -6.42 -8.26 0.95
CA PRO A 86 -5.07 -8.35 0.38
C PRO A 86 -4.42 -7.01 0.06
N ARG A 87 -5.22 -5.97 -0.19
CA ARG A 87 -4.73 -4.61 -0.45
C ARG A 87 -4.02 -3.99 0.75
N LEU A 88 -4.36 -4.41 1.98
CA LEU A 88 -3.67 -3.95 3.18
C LEU A 88 -2.15 -4.18 3.06
N LEU A 89 -1.73 -5.43 2.91
CA LEU A 89 -0.30 -5.78 2.83
C LEU A 89 0.35 -5.38 1.50
N LYS A 90 -0.43 -5.03 0.48
CA LYS A 90 0.09 -4.48 -0.79
C LYS A 90 0.36 -2.99 -0.72
N SER A 91 -0.35 -2.25 0.12
CA SER A 91 -0.27 -0.78 0.24
C SER A 91 0.44 -0.30 1.50
N ILE A 92 0.35 -1.04 2.59
CA ILE A 92 0.85 -0.66 3.91
C ILE A 92 2.06 -1.51 4.30
N VAL A 93 3.08 -0.84 4.85
CA VAL A 93 4.23 -1.49 5.50
C VAL A 93 3.84 -1.79 6.94
N CYS A 94 3.81 -3.08 7.30
CA CYS A 94 3.44 -3.55 8.64
C CYS A 94 4.64 -4.21 9.34
N ILE A 95 4.73 -4.05 10.65
CA ILE A 95 5.76 -4.69 11.49
C ILE A 95 5.66 -6.21 11.37
N GLY A 96 6.80 -6.88 11.26
CA GLY A 96 6.90 -8.34 11.13
C GLY A 96 6.76 -8.87 9.71
N TYR A 97 6.42 -8.01 8.73
CA TYR A 97 6.28 -8.41 7.33
C TYR A 97 7.49 -7.99 6.48
N PRO A 98 7.82 -8.75 5.42
CA PRO A 98 8.94 -8.43 4.56
C PRO A 98 8.64 -7.23 3.66
N TYR A 99 9.61 -6.33 3.56
CA TYR A 99 9.58 -5.23 2.60
C TYR A 99 11.01 -4.79 2.24
N LEU A 100 11.28 -4.60 0.94
CA LEU A 100 12.60 -4.25 0.37
C LEU A 100 13.75 -5.14 0.90
N GLY A 101 13.52 -6.45 0.95
CA GLY A 101 14.54 -7.43 1.31
C GLY A 101 14.84 -7.56 2.79
N LYS A 102 14.08 -6.87 3.66
CA LYS A 102 14.19 -7.01 5.12
C LYS A 102 12.83 -7.21 5.80
N THR A 103 12.82 -7.80 6.98
CA THR A 103 11.64 -7.83 7.85
C THR A 103 11.54 -6.50 8.59
N ILE A 104 10.37 -5.86 8.53
CA ILE A 104 10.13 -4.55 9.13
C ILE A 104 10.07 -4.64 10.65
N THR A 105 10.83 -3.79 11.32
CA THR A 105 10.85 -3.63 12.78
C THR A 105 10.09 -2.38 13.22
N LYS A 106 9.89 -2.22 14.51
CA LYS A 106 9.26 -1.04 15.11
C LYS A 106 10.04 0.25 14.83
N GLU A 107 11.36 0.16 14.75
CA GLU A 107 12.23 1.30 14.48
C GLU A 107 12.09 1.83 13.05
N ASP A 108 11.82 0.94 12.10
CA ASP A 108 11.61 1.30 10.69
C ASP A 108 10.34 2.14 10.46
N VAL A 109 9.36 2.01 11.33
CA VAL A 109 8.05 2.67 11.26
C VAL A 109 7.70 3.38 12.58
N ALA A 110 8.69 4.00 13.22
CA ALA A 110 8.60 4.54 14.58
C ALA A 110 7.52 5.63 14.76
N THR A 111 7.11 6.33 13.69
CA THR A 111 6.16 7.45 13.76
C THR A 111 4.76 7.00 14.19
N THR A 112 4.19 6.01 13.50
CA THR A 112 2.82 5.52 13.74
C THR A 112 2.73 4.00 13.89
N GLY A 113 3.82 3.28 13.68
CA GLY A 113 3.85 1.82 13.57
C GLY A 113 3.57 1.29 12.16
N PHE A 114 3.37 2.18 11.20
CA PHE A 114 3.06 1.84 9.81
C PHE A 114 3.82 2.72 8.83
N GLY A 115 3.99 2.22 7.61
CA GLY A 115 4.51 2.99 6.48
C GLY A 115 3.69 2.75 5.21
N VAL A 116 3.93 3.56 4.19
CA VAL A 116 3.31 3.38 2.87
C VAL A 116 4.24 2.58 1.97
N LYS A 117 3.71 1.60 1.26
CA LYS A 117 4.43 0.92 0.17
C LYS A 117 4.29 1.72 -1.12
N LYS A 118 5.40 1.87 -1.80
CA LYS A 118 5.43 2.35 -3.17
C LYS A 118 5.38 1.15 -4.13
#